data_a13db631f2bc57dd04a35f2c0f3dab4e
#
_entry.id   a13db631f2bc57dd04a35f2c0f3dab4e
#
_cell.length_a   1.000
_cell.length_b   1.000
_cell.length_c   1.000
_cell.angle_alpha   90.00
_cell.angle_beta   90.00
_cell.angle_gamma   90.00
#
_symmetry.space_group_name_H-M   'P 1'
#
loop_
_entity.id
_entity.type
_entity.pdbx_description
1 polymer ?
#
loop_
_entity_poly.entity_id
_entity_poly.type
_entity_poly.pdbx_seq_one_letter_code
_entity_poly.pdbx_strand_id
1 'polypeptide(L)'
;MRSKTLIDRIEGEASLYLEMAQGRVAKAHIAFPHFRGMERILEGRKAADALVITPRVCGICGHAHLMAAARAIESAYEAAGKPIMLSPKAEAIRELTLVLEMIQNHFKWLYLVILPELSKLGIGGLPQTPLKGAFAASLATKVLALFAGQWPHSSYMLPGGVTCDPTHLERVRAVGMLDELAAFFERETAGTPLENILAMESCKSFNPMQSDLGLLEHGLLAAHMHEKGFAHDRFIVLGEHGFSTAARVLQTRRRKADAALVQTESAVCPDERTYADNVRYDGGFYEAGPLARAMAGDVTLIKNMHRRKGASDP
;
A
#
# COMPACT_ATOMS: atom_id res chain seq x y z
N MET A 1 17.77 8.48 29.20
CA MET A 1 18.77 8.19 28.14
C MET A 1 18.08 8.29 26.80
N ARG A 2 18.67 8.99 25.85
CA ARG A 2 18.14 9.09 24.47
C ARG A 2 18.98 8.23 23.54
N SER A 3 18.34 7.54 22.61
CA SER A 3 19.00 6.79 21.54
C SER A 3 18.41 7.18 20.18
N LYS A 4 19.26 7.13 19.15
CA LYS A 4 18.89 7.31 17.75
C LYS A 4 19.22 6.03 16.99
N THR A 5 18.28 5.51 16.21
CA THR A 5 18.48 4.37 15.32
C THR A 5 17.97 4.72 13.94
N LEU A 6 18.76 4.43 12.91
CA LEU A 6 18.29 4.52 11.52
C LEU A 6 17.34 3.35 11.24
N ILE A 7 16.25 3.66 10.55
CA ILE A 7 15.33 2.66 10.01
C ILE A 7 15.73 2.44 8.56
N ASP A 8 16.21 1.24 8.26
CA ASP A 8 16.52 0.81 6.90
C ASP A 8 15.33 0.08 6.26
N ARG A 9 15.43 -0.24 4.99
CA ARG A 9 14.40 -0.91 4.17
C ARG A 9 13.06 -0.16 4.06
N ILE A 10 13.16 1.15 4.02
CA ILE A 10 12.05 2.06 3.67
C ILE A 10 12.46 2.91 2.47
N GLU A 11 11.48 3.51 1.82
CA GLU A 11 11.75 4.52 0.80
C GLU A 11 12.19 5.84 1.45
N GLY A 12 13.44 6.21 1.25
CA GLY A 12 14.08 7.36 1.89
C GLY A 12 14.82 6.98 3.16
N GLU A 13 14.98 7.94 4.06
CA GLU A 13 15.61 7.76 5.35
C GLU A 13 14.63 8.08 6.47
N ALA A 14 14.69 7.30 7.54
CA ALA A 14 13.98 7.60 8.77
C ALA A 14 14.89 7.36 9.97
N SER A 15 14.69 8.15 11.02
CA SER A 15 15.38 8.00 12.29
C SER A 15 14.37 7.76 13.40
N LEU A 16 14.60 6.72 14.19
CA LEU A 16 13.83 6.44 15.40
C LEU A 16 14.57 7.00 16.61
N TYR A 17 13.93 7.90 17.33
CA TYR A 17 14.40 8.47 18.57
C TYR A 17 13.62 7.90 19.74
N LEU A 18 14.33 7.33 20.72
CA LEU A 18 13.73 6.76 21.91
C LEU A 18 14.22 7.50 23.16
N GLU A 19 13.31 7.94 23.99
CA GLU A 19 13.58 8.43 25.34
C GLU A 19 13.28 7.31 26.35
N MET A 20 14.31 6.90 27.07
CA MET A 20 14.20 5.87 28.10
C MET A 20 14.06 6.49 29.49
N ALA A 21 13.06 6.06 30.24
CA ALA A 21 12.89 6.38 31.65
C ALA A 21 12.59 5.10 32.43
N GLN A 22 13.32 4.89 33.52
CA GLN A 22 13.15 3.71 34.40
C GLN A 22 13.18 2.35 33.66
N GLY A 23 14.07 2.23 32.66
CA GLY A 23 14.22 1.01 31.85
C GLY A 23 13.12 0.75 30.82
N ARG A 24 12.21 1.70 30.61
CA ARG A 24 11.11 1.62 29.63
C ARG A 24 11.19 2.77 28.65
N VAL A 25 10.62 2.57 27.45
CA VAL A 25 10.44 3.65 26.47
C VAL A 25 9.38 4.60 27.03
N ALA A 26 9.78 5.82 27.34
CA ALA A 26 8.87 6.88 27.80
C ALA A 26 8.28 7.65 26.61
N LYS A 27 9.09 7.89 25.56
CA LYS A 27 8.65 8.53 24.32
C LYS A 27 9.37 7.93 23.13
N ALA A 28 8.69 7.90 22.00
CA ALA A 28 9.25 7.52 20.71
C ALA A 28 8.86 8.59 19.66
N HIS A 29 9.81 8.99 18.85
CA HIS A 29 9.61 9.90 17.74
C HIS A 29 10.25 9.31 16.49
N ILE A 30 9.57 9.45 15.35
CA ILE A 30 10.13 9.08 14.06
C ILE A 30 10.32 10.37 13.26
N ALA A 31 11.53 10.60 12.77
CA ALA A 31 11.84 11.70 11.89
C ALA A 31 12.02 11.19 10.45
N PHE A 32 11.35 11.87 9.51
CA PHE A 32 11.52 11.71 8.07
C PHE A 32 12.08 13.02 7.51
N PRO A 33 13.42 13.13 7.39
CA PRO A 33 14.07 14.40 7.01
C PRO A 33 13.94 14.73 5.52
N HIS A 34 13.55 13.77 4.69
CA HIS A 34 13.46 13.98 3.25
C HIS A 34 12.23 14.78 2.86
N PHE A 35 12.48 15.96 2.33
CA PHE A 35 11.45 16.82 1.75
C PHE A 35 11.68 16.94 0.24
N ARG A 36 10.80 16.34 -0.55
CA ARG A 36 10.87 16.44 -2.02
C ARG A 36 10.24 17.72 -2.56
N GLY A 37 9.37 18.37 -1.79
CA GLY A 37 8.78 19.66 -2.10
C GLY A 37 7.89 19.66 -3.34
N MET A 38 7.25 18.56 -3.66
CA MET A 38 6.43 18.44 -4.87
C MET A 38 5.28 19.43 -4.88
N GLU A 39 4.67 19.71 -3.72
CA GLU A 39 3.64 20.71 -3.53
C GLU A 39 4.13 22.10 -3.93
N ARG A 40 5.34 22.47 -3.52
CA ARG A 40 5.98 23.75 -3.90
C ARG A 40 6.37 23.79 -5.38
N ILE A 41 6.82 22.66 -5.94
CA ILE A 41 7.13 22.55 -7.36
C ILE A 41 5.86 22.76 -8.21
N LEU A 42 4.71 22.32 -7.74
CA LEU A 42 3.43 22.43 -8.44
C LEU A 42 2.78 23.81 -8.28
N GLU A 43 3.15 24.56 -7.24
CA GLU A 43 2.58 25.88 -6.97
C GLU A 43 2.79 26.83 -8.15
N GLY A 44 1.72 27.48 -8.62
CA GLY A 44 1.74 28.37 -9.76
C GLY A 44 1.87 27.71 -11.14
N ARG A 45 1.95 26.37 -11.22
CA ARG A 45 1.98 25.63 -12.49
C ARG A 45 0.58 25.30 -13.01
N LYS A 46 0.52 24.88 -14.27
CA LYS A 46 -0.73 24.33 -14.83
C LYS A 46 -1.07 23.03 -14.13
N ALA A 47 -2.37 22.81 -13.85
CA ALA A 47 -2.83 21.57 -13.21
C ALA A 47 -2.37 20.31 -13.96
N ALA A 48 -2.29 20.35 -15.28
CA ALA A 48 -1.81 19.23 -16.11
C ALA A 48 -0.34 18.85 -15.83
N ASP A 49 0.49 19.75 -15.32
CA ASP A 49 1.89 19.45 -14.98
C ASP A 49 1.96 18.42 -13.82
N ALA A 50 0.93 18.35 -12.98
CA ALA A 50 0.83 17.35 -11.93
C ALA A 50 0.87 15.91 -12.49
N LEU A 51 0.28 15.67 -13.67
CA LEU A 51 0.27 14.35 -14.31
C LEU A 51 1.66 13.85 -14.72
N VAL A 52 2.62 14.75 -14.84
CA VAL A 52 4.01 14.44 -15.19
C VAL A 52 4.90 14.45 -13.95
N ILE A 53 4.65 15.35 -13.02
CA ILE A 53 5.51 15.57 -11.84
C ILE A 53 5.20 14.55 -10.74
N THR A 54 3.92 14.32 -10.42
CA THR A 54 3.55 13.46 -9.28
C THR A 54 3.99 12.00 -9.41
N PRO A 55 3.97 11.35 -10.61
CA PRO A 55 4.51 9.99 -10.73
C PRO A 55 5.98 9.85 -10.37
N ARG A 56 6.72 10.95 -10.31
CA ARG A 56 8.15 10.98 -9.98
C ARG A 56 8.45 11.14 -8.50
N VAL A 57 7.41 11.32 -7.69
CA VAL A 57 7.53 11.35 -6.22
C VAL A 57 8.09 10.03 -5.70
N CYS A 58 7.67 8.91 -6.30
CA CYS A 58 7.99 7.57 -5.83
C CYS A 58 8.32 6.63 -7.01
N GLY A 59 9.41 5.88 -6.88
CA GLY A 59 9.84 4.91 -7.90
C GLY A 59 9.07 3.58 -7.89
N ILE A 60 8.26 3.33 -6.85
CA ILE A 60 7.52 2.08 -6.69
C ILE A 60 6.00 2.26 -6.66
N CYS A 61 5.50 3.49 -6.45
CA CYS A 61 4.07 3.81 -6.34
C CYS A 61 3.65 4.99 -7.24
N GLY A 62 4.33 5.21 -8.34
CA GLY A 62 4.10 6.33 -9.25
C GLY A 62 2.70 6.34 -9.88
N HIS A 63 2.09 5.16 -10.11
CA HIS A 63 0.72 5.07 -10.64
C HIS A 63 -0.32 5.57 -9.64
N ALA A 64 -0.14 5.26 -8.36
CA ALA A 64 -1.02 5.77 -7.32
C ALA A 64 -0.99 7.31 -7.27
N HIS A 65 0.20 7.93 -7.37
CA HIS A 65 0.34 9.38 -7.46
C HIS A 65 -0.28 9.96 -8.73
N LEU A 66 -0.09 9.31 -9.87
CA LEU A 66 -0.71 9.71 -11.14
C LEU A 66 -2.24 9.63 -11.08
N MET A 67 -2.77 8.53 -10.52
CA MET A 67 -4.22 8.36 -10.32
C MET A 67 -4.79 9.47 -9.44
N ALA A 68 -4.13 9.77 -8.33
CA ALA A 68 -4.55 10.83 -7.42
C ALA A 68 -4.57 12.20 -8.11
N ALA A 69 -3.54 12.52 -8.91
CA ALA A 69 -3.47 13.76 -9.66
C ALA A 69 -4.57 13.86 -10.74
N ALA A 70 -4.80 12.79 -11.51
CA ALA A 70 -5.86 12.75 -12.52
C ALA A 70 -7.24 12.95 -11.88
N ARG A 71 -7.55 12.23 -10.81
CA ARG A 71 -8.82 12.35 -10.08
C ARG A 71 -8.98 13.71 -9.40
N ALA A 72 -7.93 14.31 -8.89
CA ALA A 72 -7.98 15.66 -8.31
C ALA A 72 -8.39 16.70 -9.37
N ILE A 73 -7.83 16.59 -10.58
CA ILE A 73 -8.20 17.48 -11.70
C ILE A 73 -9.66 17.22 -12.13
N GLU A 74 -10.07 15.96 -12.26
CA GLU A 74 -11.45 15.59 -12.59
C GLU A 74 -12.44 16.14 -11.55
N SER A 75 -12.14 16.01 -10.28
CA SER A 75 -12.95 16.56 -9.18
C SER A 75 -13.04 18.09 -9.22
N ALA A 76 -11.96 18.77 -9.59
CA ALA A 76 -11.97 20.22 -9.76
C ALA A 76 -12.89 20.66 -10.92
N TYR A 77 -12.90 19.92 -12.01
CA TYR A 77 -13.84 20.16 -13.12
C TYR A 77 -15.30 19.90 -12.71
N GLU A 78 -15.55 18.83 -11.97
CA GLU A 78 -16.87 18.51 -11.42
C GLU A 78 -17.37 19.63 -10.50
N ALA A 79 -16.53 20.09 -9.58
CA ALA A 79 -16.83 21.20 -8.68
C ALA A 79 -17.12 22.52 -9.44
N ALA A 80 -16.53 22.70 -10.62
CA ALA A 80 -16.80 23.84 -11.51
C ALA A 80 -18.04 23.63 -12.40
N GLY A 81 -18.84 22.60 -12.18
CA GLY A 81 -20.03 22.29 -12.99
C GLY A 81 -19.73 21.76 -14.40
N LYS A 82 -18.52 21.27 -14.64
CA LYS A 82 -18.06 20.72 -15.93
C LYS A 82 -17.52 19.30 -15.75
N PRO A 83 -18.35 18.33 -15.33
CA PRO A 83 -17.87 16.98 -15.03
C PRO A 83 -17.22 16.34 -16.27
N ILE A 84 -16.08 15.72 -16.05
CA ILE A 84 -15.36 14.97 -17.07
C ILE A 84 -15.82 13.51 -16.99
N MET A 85 -16.36 13.00 -18.11
CA MET A 85 -16.80 11.61 -18.18
C MET A 85 -15.64 10.70 -18.54
N LEU A 86 -15.46 9.65 -17.76
CA LEU A 86 -14.49 8.59 -18.01
C LEU A 86 -15.18 7.42 -18.71
N SER A 87 -14.58 6.88 -19.78
CA SER A 87 -15.13 5.68 -20.41
C SER A 87 -14.90 4.46 -19.54
N PRO A 88 -15.81 3.45 -19.54
CA PRO A 88 -15.63 2.23 -18.75
C PRO A 88 -14.30 1.50 -19.06
N LYS A 89 -13.83 1.56 -20.31
CA LYS A 89 -12.55 0.99 -20.70
C LYS A 89 -11.38 1.72 -20.06
N ALA A 90 -11.39 3.05 -20.06
CA ALA A 90 -10.34 3.84 -19.44
C ALA A 90 -10.30 3.64 -17.92
N GLU A 91 -11.46 3.54 -17.29
CA GLU A 91 -11.57 3.23 -15.86
C GLU A 91 -10.98 1.86 -15.55
N ALA A 92 -11.37 0.81 -16.29
CA ALA A 92 -10.82 -0.53 -16.13
C ALA A 92 -9.29 -0.59 -16.32
N ILE A 93 -8.73 0.15 -17.30
CA ILE A 93 -7.28 0.23 -17.50
C ILE A 93 -6.60 0.90 -16.31
N ARG A 94 -7.13 2.00 -15.80
CA ARG A 94 -6.59 2.70 -14.64
C ARG A 94 -6.60 1.82 -13.39
N GLU A 95 -7.70 1.11 -13.13
CA GLU A 95 -7.81 0.19 -12.01
C GLU A 95 -6.86 -1.00 -12.13
N LEU A 96 -6.82 -1.63 -13.31
CA LEU A 96 -5.92 -2.75 -13.58
C LEU A 96 -4.46 -2.38 -13.28
N THR A 97 -4.00 -1.24 -13.79
CA THR A 97 -2.61 -0.81 -13.61
C THR A 97 -2.29 -0.43 -12.17
N LEU A 98 -3.24 0.15 -11.43
CA LEU A 98 -3.09 0.42 -10.01
C LEU A 98 -3.01 -0.88 -9.18
N VAL A 99 -3.86 -1.86 -9.49
CA VAL A 99 -3.83 -3.19 -8.84
C VAL A 99 -2.52 -3.91 -9.15
N LEU A 100 -2.03 -3.86 -10.37
CA LEU A 100 -0.74 -4.46 -10.75
C LEU A 100 0.45 -3.80 -10.02
N GLU A 101 0.42 -2.47 -9.84
CA GLU A 101 1.42 -1.78 -9.02
C GLU A 101 1.36 -2.23 -7.55
N MET A 102 0.17 -2.43 -7.00
CA MET A 102 0.03 -2.98 -5.65
C MET A 102 0.55 -4.41 -5.54
N ILE A 103 0.18 -5.29 -6.47
CA ILE A 103 0.61 -6.69 -6.48
C ILE A 103 2.14 -6.78 -6.52
N GLN A 104 2.79 -6.06 -7.43
CA GLN A 104 4.25 -6.07 -7.52
C GLN A 104 4.92 -5.54 -6.24
N ASN A 105 4.32 -4.55 -5.58
CA ASN A 105 4.81 -4.02 -4.32
C ASN A 105 4.64 -5.02 -3.17
N HIS A 106 3.53 -5.77 -3.12
CA HIS A 106 3.32 -6.82 -2.13
C HIS A 106 4.35 -7.95 -2.26
N PHE A 107 4.65 -8.39 -3.48
CA PHE A 107 5.72 -9.38 -3.70
C PHE A 107 7.09 -8.85 -3.28
N LYS A 108 7.42 -7.61 -3.62
CA LYS A 108 8.67 -6.98 -3.16
C LYS A 108 8.73 -6.88 -1.63
N TRP A 109 7.64 -6.44 -1.00
CA TRP A 109 7.59 -6.34 0.45
C TRP A 109 7.80 -7.72 1.11
N LEU A 110 7.10 -8.75 0.63
CA LEU A 110 7.22 -10.11 1.16
C LEU A 110 8.65 -10.63 1.06
N TYR A 111 9.22 -10.65 -0.16
CA TYR A 111 10.47 -11.34 -0.44
C TYR A 111 11.74 -10.51 -0.24
N LEU A 112 11.65 -9.19 -0.33
CA LEU A 112 12.82 -8.31 -0.23
C LEU A 112 12.89 -7.56 1.10
N VAL A 113 11.79 -7.50 1.85
CA VAL A 113 11.72 -6.76 3.10
C VAL A 113 11.45 -7.70 4.27
N ILE A 114 10.20 -8.20 4.41
CA ILE A 114 9.79 -8.82 5.67
C ILE A 114 10.43 -10.20 5.92
N LEU A 115 10.47 -11.10 4.94
CA LEU A 115 11.12 -12.40 5.11
C LEU A 115 12.63 -12.26 5.43
N PRO A 116 13.42 -11.40 4.74
CA PRO A 116 14.79 -11.13 5.12
C PRO A 116 14.96 -10.53 6.53
N GLU A 117 14.07 -9.63 6.96
CA GLU A 117 14.14 -9.06 8.31
C GLU A 117 13.84 -10.11 9.39
N LEU A 118 12.83 -10.94 9.21
CA LEU A 118 12.54 -12.06 10.11
C LEU A 118 13.70 -13.05 10.17
N SER A 119 14.34 -13.32 9.03
CA SER A 119 15.54 -14.20 9.00
C SER A 119 16.69 -13.66 9.82
N LYS A 120 16.91 -12.33 9.86
CA LYS A 120 17.94 -11.70 10.70
C LYS A 120 17.69 -11.88 12.21
N LEU A 121 16.45 -12.11 12.61
CA LEU A 121 16.10 -12.38 14.01
C LEU A 121 16.49 -13.81 14.47
N GLY A 122 17.13 -14.60 13.61
CA GLY A 122 17.55 -15.96 13.93
C GLY A 122 16.40 -16.98 13.99
N ILE A 123 15.25 -16.65 13.45
CA ILE A 123 14.10 -17.56 13.37
C ILE A 123 14.43 -18.62 12.31
N GLY A 124 14.53 -19.88 12.75
CA GLY A 124 14.89 -20.99 11.87
C GLY A 124 13.87 -21.27 10.78
N GLY A 125 14.36 -21.77 9.63
CA GLY A 125 13.50 -22.22 8.53
C GLY A 125 13.03 -21.13 7.56
N LEU A 126 13.45 -19.87 7.72
CA LEU A 126 13.10 -18.78 6.80
C LEU A 126 14.13 -18.71 5.66
N PRO A 127 13.79 -19.15 4.43
CA PRO A 127 14.71 -19.09 3.31
C PRO A 127 14.85 -17.67 2.79
N GLN A 128 16.05 -17.29 2.38
CA GLN A 128 16.24 -16.07 1.60
C GLN A 128 15.97 -16.37 0.13
N THR A 129 14.84 -15.93 -0.38
CA THR A 129 14.41 -16.19 -1.77
C THR A 129 14.09 -14.90 -2.53
N PRO A 130 15.03 -13.93 -2.60
CA PRO A 130 14.78 -12.64 -3.26
C PRO A 130 14.41 -12.79 -4.75
N LEU A 131 14.87 -13.84 -5.41
CA LEU A 131 14.56 -14.12 -6.82
C LEU A 131 13.08 -14.41 -7.04
N LYS A 132 12.37 -15.01 -6.08
CA LYS A 132 10.92 -15.19 -6.14
C LYS A 132 10.19 -13.85 -6.26
N GLY A 133 10.58 -12.87 -5.43
CA GLY A 133 10.04 -11.52 -5.48
C GLY A 133 10.35 -10.80 -6.79
N ALA A 134 11.57 -10.93 -7.29
CA ALA A 134 11.98 -10.35 -8.56
C ALA A 134 11.20 -10.95 -9.75
N PHE A 135 11.00 -12.27 -9.76
CA PHE A 135 10.21 -12.96 -10.77
C PHE A 135 8.75 -12.46 -10.80
N ALA A 136 8.05 -12.54 -9.68
CA ALA A 136 6.65 -12.14 -9.59
C ALA A 136 6.44 -10.64 -9.89
N ALA A 137 7.30 -9.78 -9.33
CA ALA A 137 7.26 -8.36 -9.62
C ALA A 137 7.53 -8.05 -11.10
N SER A 138 8.42 -8.81 -11.77
CA SER A 138 8.71 -8.67 -13.20
C SER A 138 7.47 -8.97 -14.05
N LEU A 139 6.74 -10.06 -13.76
CA LEU A 139 5.50 -10.40 -14.48
C LEU A 139 4.46 -9.28 -14.34
N ALA A 140 4.17 -8.86 -13.12
CA ALA A 140 3.21 -7.78 -12.87
C ALA A 140 3.62 -6.48 -13.58
N THR A 141 4.91 -6.13 -13.56
CA THR A 141 5.45 -4.93 -14.22
C THR A 141 5.33 -5.01 -15.74
N LYS A 142 5.58 -6.18 -16.34
CA LYS A 142 5.42 -6.37 -17.79
C LYS A 142 3.98 -6.21 -18.23
N VAL A 143 3.03 -6.79 -17.51
CA VAL A 143 1.60 -6.59 -17.78
C VAL A 143 1.24 -5.11 -17.65
N LEU A 144 1.66 -4.46 -16.56
CA LEU A 144 1.42 -3.05 -16.33
C LEU A 144 1.93 -2.19 -17.49
N ALA A 145 3.14 -2.46 -17.99
CA ALA A 145 3.72 -1.73 -19.11
C ALA A 145 2.94 -1.87 -20.42
N LEU A 146 2.26 -3.00 -20.66
CA LEU A 146 1.37 -3.16 -21.83
C LEU A 146 0.18 -2.20 -21.79
N PHE A 147 -0.31 -1.84 -20.60
CA PHE A 147 -1.49 -0.98 -20.43
C PHE A 147 -1.14 0.47 -20.13
N ALA A 148 0.09 0.76 -19.72
CA ALA A 148 0.54 2.09 -19.32
C ALA A 148 1.71 2.62 -20.18
N GLY A 149 2.14 1.86 -21.18
CA GLY A 149 3.28 2.18 -22.05
C GLY A 149 4.63 1.95 -21.39
N GLN A 150 4.76 2.21 -20.10
CA GLN A 150 5.98 1.98 -19.31
C GLN A 150 5.68 1.89 -17.81
N TRP A 151 6.65 1.42 -17.06
CA TRP A 151 6.73 1.53 -15.60
C TRP A 151 8.22 1.54 -15.19
N PRO A 152 8.64 2.32 -14.21
CA PRO A 152 7.91 3.38 -13.46
C PRO A 152 7.76 4.70 -14.24
N HIS A 153 7.19 5.70 -13.57
CA HIS A 153 7.11 7.09 -14.03
C HIS A 153 6.30 7.31 -15.32
N SER A 154 5.31 6.45 -15.58
CA SER A 154 4.36 6.67 -16.67
C SER A 154 3.49 7.90 -16.43
N SER A 155 3.02 8.53 -17.52
CA SER A 155 2.08 9.64 -17.51
C SER A 155 0.89 9.36 -18.44
N TYR A 156 0.46 8.12 -18.54
CA TYR A 156 -0.56 7.65 -19.47
C TYR A 156 -2.00 8.01 -19.06
N MET A 157 -2.26 8.36 -17.81
CA MET A 157 -3.57 8.82 -17.36
C MET A 157 -3.73 10.31 -17.63
N LEU A 158 -4.85 10.65 -18.24
CA LEU A 158 -5.29 12.03 -18.47
C LEU A 158 -6.68 12.21 -17.88
N PRO A 159 -7.08 13.42 -17.47
CA PRO A 159 -8.48 13.68 -17.11
C PRO A 159 -9.42 13.22 -18.22
N GLY A 160 -10.35 12.32 -17.88
CA GLY A 160 -11.30 11.73 -18.83
C GLY A 160 -10.82 10.50 -19.59
N GLY A 161 -9.56 10.05 -19.41
CA GLY A 161 -9.10 8.91 -20.19
C GLY A 161 -7.72 8.40 -19.87
N VAL A 162 -7.21 7.62 -20.83
CA VAL A 162 -5.86 7.08 -20.87
C VAL A 162 -5.29 7.23 -22.27
N THR A 163 -3.98 7.35 -22.41
CA THR A 163 -3.31 7.48 -23.70
C THR A 163 -2.92 6.14 -24.33
N CYS A 164 -3.00 5.05 -23.56
CA CYS A 164 -2.67 3.71 -24.03
C CYS A 164 -3.95 2.92 -24.31
N ASP A 165 -3.99 2.27 -25.46
CA ASP A 165 -5.05 1.36 -25.87
C ASP A 165 -4.41 0.04 -26.32
N PRO A 166 -4.31 -0.96 -25.44
CA PRO A 166 -3.64 -2.21 -25.77
C PRO A 166 -4.39 -2.98 -26.86
N THR A 167 -3.63 -3.47 -27.83
CA THR A 167 -4.12 -4.31 -28.92
C THR A 167 -4.65 -5.64 -28.40
N HIS A 168 -5.38 -6.37 -29.26
CA HIS A 168 -5.83 -7.73 -28.91
C HIS A 168 -4.66 -8.65 -28.53
N LEU A 169 -3.55 -8.61 -29.28
CA LEU A 169 -2.37 -9.43 -29.00
C LEU A 169 -1.73 -9.09 -27.66
N GLU A 170 -1.65 -7.81 -27.31
CA GLU A 170 -1.13 -7.39 -25.99
C GLU A 170 -2.03 -7.86 -24.85
N ARG A 171 -3.34 -7.84 -25.03
CA ARG A 171 -4.28 -8.39 -24.02
C ARG A 171 -4.11 -9.89 -23.87
N VAL A 172 -3.96 -10.66 -24.95
CA VAL A 172 -3.68 -12.11 -24.88
C VAL A 172 -2.37 -12.38 -24.16
N ARG A 173 -1.32 -11.62 -24.45
CA ARG A 173 -0.02 -11.72 -23.74
C ARG A 173 -0.17 -11.38 -22.25
N ALA A 174 -0.95 -10.36 -21.92
CA ALA A 174 -1.21 -9.98 -20.53
C ALA A 174 -1.89 -11.11 -19.76
N VAL A 175 -2.91 -11.76 -20.34
CA VAL A 175 -3.61 -12.90 -19.74
C VAL A 175 -2.61 -14.02 -19.45
N GLY A 176 -1.78 -14.42 -20.41
CA GLY A 176 -0.79 -15.49 -20.19
C GLY A 176 0.20 -15.16 -19.07
N MET A 177 0.65 -13.91 -18.96
CA MET A 177 1.53 -13.49 -17.85
C MET A 177 0.80 -13.44 -16.50
N LEU A 178 -0.48 -13.10 -16.50
CA LEU A 178 -1.30 -13.11 -15.27
C LEU A 178 -1.58 -14.54 -14.81
N ASP A 179 -1.83 -15.48 -15.73
CA ASP A 179 -1.99 -16.90 -15.42
C ASP A 179 -0.70 -17.47 -14.82
N GLU A 180 0.47 -17.10 -15.37
CA GLU A 180 1.77 -17.48 -14.83
C GLU A 180 2.00 -16.90 -13.42
N LEU A 181 1.60 -15.64 -13.20
CA LEU A 181 1.69 -14.97 -11.90
C LEU A 181 0.75 -15.62 -10.87
N ALA A 182 -0.47 -15.95 -11.27
CA ALA A 182 -1.43 -16.65 -10.42
C ALA A 182 -0.93 -18.04 -10.03
N ALA A 183 -0.45 -18.82 -11.00
CA ALA A 183 0.13 -20.12 -10.75
C ALA A 183 1.37 -20.08 -9.84
N PHE A 184 2.21 -19.04 -10.00
CA PHE A 184 3.32 -18.80 -9.09
C PHE A 184 2.82 -18.50 -7.67
N PHE A 185 1.84 -17.61 -7.52
CA PHE A 185 1.27 -17.26 -6.23
C PHE A 185 0.68 -18.48 -5.52
N GLU A 186 -0.11 -19.27 -6.23
CA GLU A 186 -0.73 -20.49 -5.68
C GLU A 186 0.30 -21.53 -5.25
N ARG A 187 1.29 -21.78 -6.07
CA ARG A 187 2.27 -22.86 -5.82
C ARG A 187 3.31 -22.46 -4.78
N GLU A 188 3.90 -21.26 -4.92
CA GLU A 188 5.06 -20.84 -4.13
C GLU A 188 4.67 -20.00 -2.94
N THR A 189 3.80 -19.00 -3.15
CA THR A 189 3.50 -18.00 -2.12
C THR A 189 2.45 -18.50 -1.13
N ALA A 190 1.35 -19.02 -1.64
CA ALA A 190 0.19 -19.41 -0.82
C ALA A 190 0.17 -20.91 -0.46
N GLY A 191 0.72 -21.78 -1.32
CA GLY A 191 0.69 -23.23 -1.15
C GLY A 191 -0.70 -23.85 -1.32
N THR A 192 -1.65 -23.10 -1.89
CA THR A 192 -3.04 -23.51 -2.10
C THR A 192 -3.67 -22.69 -3.22
N PRO A 193 -4.70 -23.21 -3.93
CA PRO A 193 -5.43 -22.46 -4.94
C PRO A 193 -6.00 -21.13 -4.45
N LEU A 194 -6.07 -20.14 -5.33
CA LEU A 194 -6.56 -18.79 -5.01
C LEU A 194 -7.98 -18.80 -4.45
N GLU A 195 -8.87 -19.67 -4.94
CA GLU A 195 -10.25 -19.84 -4.42
C GLU A 195 -10.27 -20.21 -2.95
N ASN A 196 -9.34 -21.07 -2.50
CA ASN A 196 -9.22 -21.42 -1.09
C ASN A 196 -8.78 -20.23 -0.25
N ILE A 197 -7.86 -19.40 -0.76
CA ILE A 197 -7.42 -18.17 -0.08
C ILE A 197 -8.57 -17.18 0.08
N LEU A 198 -9.35 -16.99 -0.98
CA LEU A 198 -10.52 -16.11 -0.96
C LEU A 198 -11.60 -16.58 0.02
N ALA A 199 -11.69 -17.90 0.24
CA ALA A 199 -12.61 -18.49 1.20
C ALA A 199 -12.06 -18.58 2.64
N MET A 200 -10.79 -18.21 2.87
CA MET A 200 -10.19 -18.31 4.21
C MET A 200 -10.84 -17.36 5.21
N GLU A 201 -11.09 -17.89 6.38
CA GLU A 201 -11.57 -17.13 7.55
C GLU A 201 -10.52 -17.03 8.66
N SER A 202 -9.39 -17.75 8.54
CA SER A 202 -8.32 -17.84 9.53
C SER A 202 -6.99 -18.20 8.89
N CYS A 203 -5.88 -17.61 9.35
CA CYS A 203 -4.52 -17.94 8.90
C CYS A 203 -4.04 -19.34 9.30
N LYS A 204 -4.74 -20.04 10.20
CA LYS A 204 -4.39 -21.41 10.60
C LYS A 204 -4.35 -22.42 9.46
N SER A 205 -4.84 -22.03 8.29
CA SER A 205 -4.83 -22.86 7.08
C SER A 205 -3.52 -22.79 6.31
N PHE A 206 -2.61 -21.85 6.61
CA PHE A 206 -1.31 -21.79 5.98
C PHE A 206 -0.36 -22.79 6.63
N ASN A 207 0.25 -23.63 5.81
CA ASN A 207 1.27 -24.56 6.28
C ASN A 207 2.66 -23.94 6.10
N PRO A 208 3.41 -23.67 7.17
CA PRO A 208 4.75 -23.06 7.08
C PRO A 208 5.75 -23.92 6.31
N MET A 209 5.50 -25.22 6.19
CA MET A 209 6.37 -26.13 5.41
C MET A 209 6.03 -26.17 3.90
N GLN A 210 4.94 -25.52 3.48
CA GLN A 210 4.44 -25.62 2.11
C GLN A 210 4.19 -24.28 1.43
N SER A 211 4.32 -23.16 2.16
CA SER A 211 4.06 -21.85 1.58
C SER A 211 4.89 -20.73 2.20
N ASP A 212 5.21 -19.74 1.41
CA ASP A 212 5.96 -18.57 1.88
C ASP A 212 5.10 -17.68 2.81
N LEU A 213 3.77 -17.68 2.65
CA LEU A 213 2.86 -17.03 3.61
C LEU A 213 2.79 -17.77 4.94
N GLY A 214 2.86 -19.10 4.93
CA GLY A 214 2.96 -19.88 6.16
C GLY A 214 4.29 -19.64 6.89
N LEU A 215 5.39 -19.49 6.13
CA LEU A 215 6.69 -19.08 6.70
C LEU A 215 6.63 -17.67 7.29
N LEU A 216 5.95 -16.73 6.63
CA LEU A 216 5.71 -15.39 7.14
C LEU A 216 4.94 -15.43 8.46
N GLU A 217 3.80 -16.13 8.51
CA GLU A 217 3.00 -16.27 9.72
C GLU A 217 3.82 -16.88 10.86
N HIS A 218 4.52 -17.98 10.59
CA HIS A 218 5.40 -18.62 11.57
C HIS A 218 6.45 -17.64 12.11
N GLY A 219 7.11 -16.91 11.24
CA GLY A 219 8.14 -15.93 11.60
C GLY A 219 7.58 -14.78 12.45
N LEU A 220 6.42 -14.24 12.09
CA LEU A 220 5.76 -13.17 12.84
C LEU A 220 5.30 -13.62 14.23
N LEU A 221 4.76 -14.85 14.34
CA LEU A 221 4.37 -15.45 15.62
C LEU A 221 5.60 -15.71 16.51
N ALA A 222 6.67 -16.28 15.96
CA ALA A 222 7.91 -16.54 16.68
C ALA A 222 8.59 -15.24 17.16
N ALA A 223 8.46 -14.15 16.39
CA ALA A 223 8.95 -12.83 16.77
C ALA A 223 8.00 -12.07 17.72
N HIS A 224 6.88 -12.65 18.14
CA HIS A 224 5.83 -12.00 18.93
C HIS A 224 5.29 -10.70 18.33
N MET A 225 5.28 -10.59 16.99
CA MET A 225 4.80 -9.39 16.30
C MET A 225 3.29 -9.22 16.41
N HIS A 226 2.55 -10.31 16.55
CA HIS A 226 1.10 -10.32 16.79
C HIS A 226 0.67 -9.62 18.11
N GLU A 227 1.60 -9.35 19.00
CA GLU A 227 1.38 -8.64 20.26
C GLU A 227 1.73 -7.14 20.18
N LYS A 228 2.33 -6.69 19.07
CA LYS A 228 3.04 -5.40 19.02
C LYS A 228 2.50 -4.40 18.00
N GLY A 229 1.79 -4.80 16.99
CA GLY A 229 1.44 -3.91 15.88
C GLY A 229 0.23 -2.98 16.13
N PHE A 230 -0.33 -2.95 17.32
CA PHE A 230 -1.52 -2.15 17.63
C PHE A 230 -1.20 -0.66 17.78
N ALA A 231 -1.68 0.16 16.82
CA ALA A 231 -1.59 1.61 16.91
C ALA A 231 -2.94 2.23 17.31
N HIS A 232 -3.96 2.04 16.49
CA HIS A 232 -5.31 2.58 16.69
C HIS A 232 -6.36 1.58 16.20
N ASP A 233 -7.49 1.48 16.91
CA ASP A 233 -8.68 0.76 16.43
C ASP A 233 -9.61 1.70 15.65
N ARG A 234 -9.02 2.53 14.80
CA ARG A 234 -9.72 3.52 13.99
C ARG A 234 -9.09 3.58 12.61
N PHE A 235 -9.89 3.27 11.60
CA PHE A 235 -9.44 3.16 10.22
C PHE A 235 -10.15 4.16 9.33
N ILE A 236 -9.44 4.76 8.39
CA ILE A 236 -10.00 5.65 7.39
C ILE A 236 -9.54 5.24 5.99
N VAL A 237 -10.49 5.23 5.06
CA VAL A 237 -10.24 5.03 3.63
C VAL A 237 -10.90 6.15 2.87
N LEU A 238 -10.15 6.77 1.96
CA LEU A 238 -10.62 7.83 1.10
C LEU A 238 -10.57 7.38 -0.36
N GLY A 239 -11.60 7.77 -1.12
CA GLY A 239 -11.71 7.44 -2.54
C GLY A 239 -12.20 6.02 -2.82
N GLU A 240 -12.37 5.76 -4.11
CA GLU A 240 -12.76 4.46 -4.64
C GLU A 240 -11.51 3.61 -4.87
N HIS A 241 -11.49 2.47 -4.24
CA HIS A 241 -10.49 1.42 -4.47
C HIS A 241 -11.26 0.14 -4.61
N GLY A 242 -10.88 -0.80 -5.40
CA GLY A 242 -11.58 -2.06 -5.65
C GLY A 242 -12.22 -2.77 -4.43
N PHE A 243 -11.95 -2.29 -3.21
CA PHE A 243 -12.56 -2.74 -1.95
C PHE A 243 -13.70 -1.86 -1.44
N SER A 244 -13.85 -0.61 -1.94
CA SER A 244 -14.89 0.31 -1.46
C SER A 244 -15.10 1.47 -2.42
N THR A 245 -16.36 1.73 -2.76
CA THR A 245 -16.80 2.82 -3.63
C THR A 245 -16.98 4.16 -2.93
N ALA A 246 -16.72 4.26 -1.64
CA ALA A 246 -16.88 5.51 -0.91
C ALA A 246 -15.85 5.65 0.21
N ALA A 247 -15.53 6.90 0.56
CA ALA A 247 -14.78 7.20 1.77
C ALA A 247 -15.51 6.63 2.99
N ARG A 248 -14.80 5.89 3.83
CA ARG A 248 -15.37 5.25 5.01
C ARG A 248 -14.46 5.43 6.21
N VAL A 249 -15.06 5.77 7.33
CA VAL A 249 -14.41 5.73 8.63
C VAL A 249 -14.90 4.48 9.34
N LEU A 250 -13.96 3.68 9.81
CA LEU A 250 -14.20 2.52 10.64
C LEU A 250 -13.75 2.87 12.07
N GLN A 251 -14.71 3.03 12.90
CA GLN A 251 -14.62 2.96 14.35
C GLN A 251 -15.48 1.78 14.77
N THR A 252 -15.89 1.64 15.99
CA THR A 252 -16.87 0.66 16.44
C THR A 252 -18.12 0.52 15.55
N ARG A 253 -18.39 1.50 14.67
CA ARG A 253 -19.46 1.46 13.65
C ARG A 253 -18.96 2.05 12.33
N ARG A 254 -19.24 1.34 11.22
CA ARG A 254 -19.03 1.86 9.88
C ARG A 254 -19.89 3.09 9.63
N ARG A 255 -19.29 4.17 9.18
CA ARG A 255 -19.99 5.36 8.70
C ARG A 255 -19.30 5.91 7.46
N LYS A 256 -20.06 6.62 6.63
CA LYS A 256 -19.50 7.39 5.53
C LYS A 256 -18.66 8.52 6.13
N ALA A 257 -17.44 8.71 5.63
CA ALA A 257 -16.60 9.82 6.03
C ALA A 257 -17.02 11.09 5.27
N ASP A 258 -17.00 12.21 5.98
CA ASP A 258 -17.01 13.52 5.34
C ASP A 258 -15.56 13.90 5.03
N ALA A 259 -15.23 13.98 3.75
CA ALA A 259 -13.87 14.30 3.30
C ALA A 259 -13.41 15.69 3.80
N ALA A 260 -14.33 16.62 4.05
CA ALA A 260 -14.02 17.95 4.58
C ALA A 260 -13.49 17.93 6.02
N LEU A 261 -13.75 16.84 6.77
CA LEU A 261 -13.26 16.66 8.14
C LEU A 261 -11.90 15.93 8.19
N VAL A 262 -11.37 15.50 7.03
CA VAL A 262 -10.04 14.88 6.97
C VAL A 262 -9.00 15.98 7.03
N GLN A 263 -8.07 15.85 7.94
CA GLN A 263 -6.98 16.79 8.15
C GLN A 263 -5.66 16.04 8.25
N THR A 264 -4.57 16.75 8.03
CA THR A 264 -3.24 16.28 8.37
C THR A 264 -2.72 17.09 9.57
N GLU A 265 -1.91 16.44 10.39
CA GLU A 265 -1.19 17.08 11.48
C GLU A 265 0.28 16.72 11.34
N SER A 266 1.12 17.72 11.17
CA SER A 266 2.56 17.51 11.02
C SER A 266 3.15 16.83 12.26
N ALA A 267 3.91 15.78 12.05
CA ALA A 267 4.63 15.12 13.11
C ALA A 267 5.71 16.04 13.68
N VAL A 268 6.02 15.88 14.95
CA VAL A 268 7.06 16.64 15.63
C VAL A 268 8.12 15.68 16.17
N CYS A 269 9.37 15.90 15.78
CA CYS A 269 10.53 15.27 16.40
C CYS A 269 11.41 16.37 17.02
N PRO A 270 11.65 16.36 18.34
CA PRO A 270 12.41 17.41 19.01
C PRO A 270 13.89 17.49 18.55
N ASP A 271 14.44 16.37 18.10
CA ASP A 271 15.87 16.23 17.83
C ASP A 271 16.22 16.36 16.34
N GLU A 272 15.23 16.25 15.46
CA GLU A 272 15.45 16.29 14.01
C GLU A 272 14.21 16.83 13.28
N ARG A 273 14.43 17.53 12.19
CA ARG A 273 13.34 17.99 11.33
C ARG A 273 12.64 16.81 10.69
N THR A 274 11.32 16.79 10.74
CA THR A 274 10.48 15.79 10.08
C THR A 274 9.47 16.45 9.16
N TYR A 275 9.15 15.78 8.06
CA TYR A 275 8.13 16.18 7.09
C TYR A 275 6.98 15.18 7.03
N ALA A 276 6.90 14.28 8.00
CA ALA A 276 5.78 13.35 8.12
C ALA A 276 4.53 14.06 8.64
N ASP A 277 3.40 13.66 8.08
CA ASP A 277 2.08 14.09 8.54
C ASP A 277 1.25 12.89 9.00
N ASN A 278 0.46 13.09 10.03
CA ASN A 278 -0.49 12.11 10.54
C ASN A 278 -1.89 12.41 10.01
N VAL A 279 -2.64 11.37 9.70
CA VAL A 279 -4.04 11.52 9.28
C VAL A 279 -4.92 11.72 10.50
N ARG A 280 -5.72 12.80 10.48
CA ARG A 280 -6.75 13.09 11.47
C ARG A 280 -8.13 13.15 10.82
N TYR A 281 -9.12 12.74 11.57
CA TYR A 281 -10.53 12.87 11.21
C TYR A 281 -11.34 13.19 12.46
N ASP A 282 -12.10 14.27 12.43
CA ASP A 282 -12.96 14.71 13.54
C ASP A 282 -12.19 14.73 14.89
N GLY A 283 -10.99 15.33 14.88
CA GLY A 283 -10.12 15.48 16.04
C GLY A 283 -9.35 14.24 16.50
N GLY A 284 -9.57 13.05 15.91
CA GLY A 284 -8.87 11.81 16.25
C GLY A 284 -7.84 11.39 15.20
N PHE A 285 -6.81 10.65 15.62
CA PHE A 285 -5.89 9.98 14.70
C PHE A 285 -6.50 8.70 14.16
N TYR A 286 -6.25 8.40 12.89
CA TYR A 286 -6.76 7.24 12.17
C TYR A 286 -5.65 6.55 11.41
N GLU A 287 -5.72 5.23 11.36
CA GLU A 287 -4.86 4.44 10.49
C GLU A 287 -5.42 4.42 9.07
N ALA A 288 -4.57 4.75 8.10
CA ALA A 288 -4.83 4.65 6.67
C ALA A 288 -3.87 3.62 6.07
N GLY A 289 -4.26 3.03 4.93
CA GLY A 289 -3.38 2.10 4.23
C GLY A 289 -3.99 0.71 4.01
N PRO A 290 -3.16 -0.35 3.81
CA PRO A 290 -3.64 -1.67 3.43
C PRO A 290 -4.62 -2.30 4.42
N LEU A 291 -4.33 -2.23 5.72
CA LEU A 291 -5.22 -2.75 6.76
C LEU A 291 -6.56 -2.01 6.77
N ALA A 292 -6.54 -0.68 6.73
CA ALA A 292 -7.75 0.14 6.66
C ALA A 292 -8.61 -0.23 5.44
N ARG A 293 -7.97 -0.46 4.28
CA ARG A 293 -8.66 -0.87 3.05
C ARG A 293 -9.27 -2.26 3.15
N ALA A 294 -8.53 -3.23 3.70
CA ALA A 294 -9.04 -4.58 3.91
C ALA A 294 -10.24 -4.60 4.88
N MET A 295 -10.16 -3.81 5.95
CA MET A 295 -11.26 -3.62 6.91
C MET A 295 -12.48 -2.96 6.25
N ALA A 296 -12.28 -1.93 5.44
CA ALA A 296 -13.33 -1.24 4.70
C ALA A 296 -13.95 -2.12 3.60
N GLY A 297 -13.15 -2.94 2.95
CA GLY A 297 -13.54 -3.86 1.87
C GLY A 297 -14.22 -5.14 2.35
N ASP A 298 -14.42 -5.32 3.65
CA ASP A 298 -15.08 -6.51 4.22
C ASP A 298 -14.30 -7.81 3.98
N VAL A 299 -12.98 -7.77 3.90
CA VAL A 299 -12.15 -8.98 3.78
C VAL A 299 -12.32 -9.83 5.04
N THR A 300 -13.00 -10.95 4.90
CA THR A 300 -13.46 -11.81 6.02
C THR A 300 -12.30 -12.28 6.89
N LEU A 301 -11.22 -12.75 6.27
CA LEU A 301 -10.00 -13.17 6.98
C LEU A 301 -9.50 -12.05 7.93
N ILE A 302 -9.25 -10.87 7.38
CA ILE A 302 -8.70 -9.74 8.14
C ILE A 302 -9.64 -9.29 9.26
N LYS A 303 -10.95 -9.24 9.00
CA LYS A 303 -11.95 -8.89 10.02
C LYS A 303 -12.00 -9.89 11.16
N ASN A 304 -11.90 -11.18 10.85
CA ASN A 304 -11.92 -12.22 11.87
C ASN A 304 -10.65 -12.18 12.73
N MET A 305 -9.50 -11.91 12.12
CA MET A 305 -8.23 -11.71 12.84
C MET A 305 -8.33 -10.52 13.77
N HIS A 306 -8.79 -9.38 13.25
CA HIS A 306 -8.98 -8.16 14.03
C HIS A 306 -9.93 -8.35 15.23
N ARG A 307 -11.05 -9.04 15.05
CA ARG A 307 -12.01 -9.33 16.14
C ARG A 307 -11.44 -10.22 17.24
N ARG A 308 -10.52 -11.12 16.89
CA ARG A 308 -9.99 -12.12 17.85
C ARG A 308 -8.87 -11.57 18.72
N LYS A 309 -8.07 -10.66 18.18
CA LYS A 309 -6.82 -10.24 18.84
C LYS A 309 -6.61 -8.73 18.92
N GLY A 310 -7.56 -7.92 18.45
CA GLY A 310 -7.41 -6.48 18.33
C GLY A 310 -6.88 -6.06 16.97
N ALA A 311 -6.50 -4.78 16.80
CA ALA A 311 -6.26 -4.15 15.51
C ALA A 311 -5.08 -4.72 14.70
N SER A 312 -4.27 -5.56 15.26
CA SER A 312 -2.97 -5.90 14.68
C SER A 312 -2.53 -7.34 14.89
N ASP A 313 -3.38 -8.26 14.51
CA ASP A 313 -2.88 -9.60 14.22
C ASP A 313 -2.04 -9.52 12.93
N PRO A 314 -0.80 -10.00 12.90
CA PRO A 314 0.13 -9.85 11.78
C PRO A 314 -0.34 -10.54 10.50
#